data_8173ce4d9198812e274e3561e9081df7
#
_entry.id   8173ce4d9198812e274e3561e9081df7
#
_cell.length_a   1.000
_cell.length_b   1.000
_cell.length_c   1.000
_cell.angle_alpha   90.00
_cell.angle_beta   90.00
_cell.angle_gamma   90.00
#
_symmetry.space_group_name_H-M   'P 1'
#
loop_
_entity.id
_entity.type
_entity.pdbx_description
1 polymer ?
#
loop_
_entity_poly.entity_id
_entity_poly.type
_entity_poly.pdbx_seq_one_letter_code
_entity_poly.pdbx_strand_id
1 'polypeptide(L)'
;MTLLLQLLAGFVVFATFWATIPRFEWWFRVADFPRNQLIFLGLVALIGLLCLGAFDSRWQMGLILLLLIALAMQAYMVLPYTFLWKKQVQTAQPKSRDYQVKLLVANVLTTNPNKQALIDLIHTHQPDIVLTLETDQAWQDALSAIEADYPFNVKVPLDNLYGMHLYSKLELINPQVKYLVVDDIPSIHTQVRLAMGKVVWLYCLHPMPPSPTEADKSVTRDAELLMVGKHINANDLTVIVAGDLNDVAWSHTTRMFQRISGLLDPRIGRKFINTFHASYPFLRWALDHVFHSNHFTLVSMARMPNIGSDHFPVLTTLQYEPEVMDEQPEPLPSIADHQEAKETIKEGVKEGEKLSES
;
A
#
# COMPACT_ATOMS: atom_id res chain seq x y z
N MET A 1 16.36 28.32 -23.08
CA MET A 1 15.09 27.57 -22.87
C MET A 1 15.20 26.11 -23.37
N THR A 2 15.62 25.87 -24.59
CA THR A 2 15.78 24.50 -25.16
C THR A 2 16.69 23.61 -24.32
N LEU A 3 17.86 24.11 -23.86
CA LEU A 3 18.76 23.34 -23.00
C LEU A 3 18.10 22.89 -21.68
N LEU A 4 17.31 23.76 -21.03
CA LEU A 4 16.62 23.43 -19.80
C LEU A 4 15.61 22.29 -20.02
N LEU A 5 14.85 22.32 -21.13
CA LEU A 5 13.90 21.25 -21.47
C LEU A 5 14.61 19.94 -21.82
N GLN A 6 15.80 20.02 -22.48
CA GLN A 6 16.63 18.83 -22.74
C GLN A 6 17.18 18.21 -21.44
N LEU A 7 17.62 19.03 -20.48
CA LEU A 7 18.05 18.57 -19.16
C LEU A 7 16.89 17.94 -18.39
N LEU A 8 15.71 18.55 -18.44
CA LEU A 8 14.51 17.99 -17.83
C LEU A 8 14.11 16.65 -18.45
N ALA A 9 14.13 16.56 -19.79
CA ALA A 9 13.89 15.29 -20.50
C ALA A 9 14.91 14.22 -20.11
N GLY A 10 16.21 14.57 -20.07
CA GLY A 10 17.29 13.69 -19.64
C GLY A 10 17.11 13.20 -18.21
N PHE A 11 16.70 14.07 -17.29
CA PHE A 11 16.36 13.71 -15.90
C PHE A 11 15.21 12.70 -15.84
N VAL A 12 14.11 12.93 -16.56
CA VAL A 12 12.96 12.02 -16.57
C VAL A 12 13.35 10.65 -17.14
N VAL A 13 14.12 10.63 -18.24
CA VAL A 13 14.67 9.40 -18.83
C VAL A 13 15.54 8.67 -17.80
N PHE A 14 16.51 9.37 -17.20
CA PHE A 14 17.39 8.80 -16.20
C PHE A 14 16.61 8.22 -15.01
N ALA A 15 15.72 8.98 -14.39
CA ALA A 15 14.94 8.53 -13.24
C ALA A 15 14.04 7.32 -13.57
N THR A 16 13.49 7.28 -14.80
CA THR A 16 12.67 6.15 -15.25
C THR A 16 13.49 4.85 -15.34
N PHE A 17 14.66 4.91 -15.98
CA PHE A 17 15.51 3.72 -16.10
C PHE A 17 16.20 3.36 -14.78
N TRP A 18 16.51 4.33 -13.92
CA TRP A 18 17.03 4.09 -12.58
C TRP A 18 16.11 3.22 -11.75
N ALA A 19 14.80 3.48 -11.79
CA ALA A 19 13.77 2.68 -11.11
C ALA A 19 13.68 1.22 -11.59
N THR A 20 14.22 0.88 -12.77
CA THR A 20 14.21 -0.51 -13.29
C THR A 20 15.37 -1.37 -12.77
N ILE A 21 16.33 -0.77 -12.08
CA ILE A 21 17.49 -1.51 -11.55
C ILE A 21 17.02 -2.39 -10.39
N PRO A 22 17.25 -3.73 -10.44
CA PRO A 22 16.77 -4.67 -9.43
C PRO A 22 17.69 -4.67 -8.19
N ARG A 23 17.63 -3.60 -7.43
CA ARG A 23 18.38 -3.40 -6.20
C ARG A 23 17.46 -3.09 -5.05
N PHE A 24 17.83 -3.44 -3.83
CA PHE A 24 17.02 -3.24 -2.61
C PHE A 24 17.35 -1.94 -1.89
N GLU A 25 18.46 -1.29 -2.19
CA GLU A 25 18.89 -0.07 -1.52
C GLU A 25 17.87 1.07 -1.72
N TRP A 26 17.61 1.86 -0.69
CA TRP A 26 16.55 2.88 -0.67
C TRP A 26 16.67 3.89 -1.81
N TRP A 27 17.88 4.28 -2.24
CA TRP A 27 18.08 5.26 -3.33
C TRP A 27 17.73 4.73 -4.73
N PHE A 28 17.58 3.42 -4.90
CA PHE A 28 16.97 2.85 -6.09
C PHE A 28 15.45 2.82 -5.96
N ARG A 29 14.95 2.41 -4.80
CA ARG A 29 13.50 2.24 -4.56
C ARG A 29 12.75 3.56 -4.48
N VAL A 30 13.37 4.65 -4.02
CA VAL A 30 12.75 5.98 -4.00
C VAL A 30 12.32 6.47 -5.40
N ALA A 31 12.95 5.99 -6.47
CA ALA A 31 12.58 6.33 -7.84
C ALA A 31 11.24 5.71 -8.30
N ASP A 32 10.70 4.73 -7.59
CA ASP A 32 9.37 4.19 -7.84
C ASP A 32 8.25 5.14 -7.42
N PHE A 33 8.50 6.04 -6.48
CA PHE A 33 7.48 6.89 -5.88
C PHE A 33 6.98 7.99 -6.84
N PRO A 34 7.82 8.83 -7.46
CA PRO A 34 7.38 10.05 -8.15
C PRO A 34 6.89 9.81 -9.59
N ARG A 35 6.28 8.65 -9.91
CA ARG A 35 5.88 8.32 -11.30
C ARG A 35 4.91 9.33 -11.90
N ASN A 36 3.92 9.81 -11.14
CA ASN A 36 2.98 10.83 -11.60
C ASN A 36 3.67 12.16 -11.87
N GLN A 37 4.62 12.55 -11.00
CA GLN A 37 5.41 13.75 -11.14
C GLN A 37 6.35 13.65 -12.35
N LEU A 38 6.98 12.48 -12.56
CA LEU A 38 7.82 12.22 -13.73
C LEU A 38 7.02 12.26 -15.03
N ILE A 39 5.80 11.74 -15.06
CA ILE A 39 4.89 11.88 -16.22
C ILE A 39 4.62 13.36 -16.50
N PHE A 40 4.24 14.14 -15.47
CA PHE A 40 3.97 15.56 -15.64
C PHE A 40 5.19 16.32 -16.17
N LEU A 41 6.35 16.13 -15.55
CA LEU A 41 7.61 16.78 -15.98
C LEU A 41 8.03 16.36 -17.39
N GLY A 42 7.86 15.07 -17.70
CA GLY A 42 8.15 14.54 -19.03
C GLY A 42 7.24 15.11 -20.12
N LEU A 43 5.95 15.27 -19.84
CA LEU A 43 5.01 15.90 -20.75
C LEU A 43 5.35 17.40 -20.96
N VAL A 44 5.71 18.13 -19.91
CA VAL A 44 6.17 19.52 -20.00
C VAL A 44 7.42 19.60 -20.89
N ALA A 45 8.40 18.71 -20.67
CA ALA A 45 9.61 18.68 -21.49
C ALA A 45 9.30 18.34 -22.95
N LEU A 46 8.46 17.32 -23.20
CA LEU A 46 8.07 16.89 -24.54
C LEU A 46 7.37 18.01 -25.31
N ILE A 47 6.31 18.57 -24.74
CA ILE A 47 5.53 19.65 -25.37
C ILE A 47 6.42 20.86 -25.63
N GLY A 48 7.26 21.24 -24.66
CA GLY A 48 8.18 22.38 -24.83
C GLY A 48 9.20 22.16 -25.93
N LEU A 49 9.79 20.96 -26.06
CA LEU A 49 10.73 20.62 -27.14
C LEU A 49 10.04 20.61 -28.51
N LEU A 50 8.80 20.09 -28.58
CA LEU A 50 8.01 20.10 -29.81
C LEU A 50 7.67 21.53 -30.27
N CYS A 51 7.21 22.40 -29.36
CA CYS A 51 6.86 23.79 -29.64
C CYS A 51 8.06 24.64 -30.08
N LEU A 52 9.27 24.31 -29.61
CA LEU A 52 10.50 25.01 -30.01
C LEU A 52 11.16 24.47 -31.27
N GLY A 53 10.55 23.46 -31.91
CA GLY A 53 11.09 22.86 -33.13
C GLY A 53 12.45 22.17 -32.91
N ALA A 54 12.68 21.61 -31.74
CA ALA A 54 13.94 20.96 -31.35
C ALA A 54 14.15 19.61 -32.05
N PHE A 55 14.24 19.60 -33.39
CA PHE A 55 14.42 18.39 -34.23
C PHE A 55 15.66 18.46 -35.12
N ASP A 56 16.50 19.49 -34.97
CA ASP A 56 17.56 19.81 -35.92
C ASP A 56 18.72 18.83 -35.89
N SER A 57 18.83 18.01 -34.86
CA SER A 57 19.93 17.05 -34.73
C SER A 57 19.44 15.63 -34.39
N ARG A 58 20.20 14.62 -34.84
CA ARG A 58 19.95 13.23 -34.48
C ARG A 58 19.95 12.99 -32.96
N TRP A 59 20.73 13.74 -32.21
CA TRP A 59 20.77 13.72 -30.75
C TRP A 59 19.41 14.14 -30.14
N GLN A 60 18.84 15.26 -30.63
CA GLN A 60 17.54 15.75 -30.11
C GLN A 60 16.40 14.77 -30.43
N MET A 61 16.40 14.21 -31.63
CA MET A 61 15.43 13.14 -32.00
C MET A 61 15.60 11.91 -31.12
N GLY A 62 16.85 11.50 -30.83
CA GLY A 62 17.14 10.39 -29.92
C GLY A 62 16.63 10.64 -28.50
N LEU A 63 16.83 11.85 -27.96
CA LEU A 63 16.34 12.25 -26.64
C LEU A 63 14.81 12.23 -26.58
N ILE A 64 14.12 12.75 -27.59
CA ILE A 64 12.65 12.72 -27.67
C ILE A 64 12.13 11.28 -27.73
N LEU A 65 12.79 10.41 -28.51
CA LEU A 65 12.40 8.99 -28.56
C LEU A 65 12.55 8.31 -27.19
N LEU A 66 13.68 8.53 -26.50
CA LEU A 66 13.90 8.00 -25.15
C LEU A 66 12.89 8.55 -24.14
N LEU A 67 12.54 9.83 -24.26
CA LEU A 67 11.52 10.44 -23.42
C LEU A 67 10.12 9.83 -23.65
N LEU A 68 9.75 9.56 -24.90
CA LEU A 68 8.50 8.87 -25.24
C LEU A 68 8.46 7.45 -24.66
N ILE A 69 9.57 6.72 -24.76
CA ILE A 69 9.69 5.39 -24.14
C ILE A 69 9.53 5.50 -22.61
N ALA A 70 10.21 6.45 -21.98
CA ALA A 70 10.13 6.66 -20.54
C ALA A 70 8.68 7.01 -20.11
N LEU A 71 8.00 7.90 -20.84
CA LEU A 71 6.61 8.25 -20.57
C LEU A 71 5.67 7.04 -20.75
N ALA A 72 5.88 6.22 -21.76
CA ALA A 72 5.10 4.99 -21.96
C ALA A 72 5.31 3.99 -20.81
N MET A 73 6.55 3.82 -20.34
CA MET A 73 6.87 2.98 -19.18
C MET A 73 6.20 3.49 -17.90
N GLN A 74 6.29 4.80 -17.62
CA GLN A 74 5.64 5.40 -16.46
C GLN A 74 4.11 5.26 -16.53
N ALA A 75 3.52 5.54 -17.70
CA ALA A 75 2.10 5.40 -17.93
C ALA A 75 1.61 3.95 -17.72
N TYR A 76 2.34 2.96 -18.22
CA TYR A 76 2.03 1.54 -18.02
C TYR A 76 1.91 1.15 -16.54
N MET A 77 2.78 1.72 -15.68
CA MET A 77 2.77 1.43 -14.25
C MET A 77 1.60 2.11 -13.51
N VAL A 78 1.20 3.29 -13.95
CA VAL A 78 0.25 4.16 -13.22
C VAL A 78 -1.17 4.06 -13.78
N LEU A 79 -1.32 3.80 -15.08
CA LEU A 79 -2.61 3.72 -15.77
C LEU A 79 -3.61 2.75 -15.12
N PRO A 80 -3.21 1.59 -14.56
CA PRO A 80 -4.12 0.71 -13.85
C PRO A 80 -4.88 1.37 -12.69
N TYR A 81 -4.31 2.38 -12.06
CA TYR A 81 -4.91 3.12 -10.93
C TYR A 81 -5.78 4.31 -11.37
N THR A 82 -6.18 4.35 -12.62
CA THR A 82 -7.09 5.36 -13.18
C THR A 82 -8.41 4.74 -13.62
N PHE A 83 -9.42 5.59 -13.82
CA PHE A 83 -10.72 5.17 -14.36
C PHE A 83 -10.66 4.70 -15.83
N LEU A 84 -9.52 4.90 -16.50
CA LEU A 84 -9.29 4.45 -17.88
C LEU A 84 -8.99 2.96 -17.98
N TRP A 85 -8.70 2.31 -16.84
CA TRP A 85 -8.38 0.89 -16.80
C TRP A 85 -9.60 0.05 -16.40
N LYS A 86 -9.59 -1.24 -16.76
CA LYS A 86 -10.62 -2.19 -16.33
C LYS A 86 -10.56 -2.35 -14.81
N LYS A 87 -11.71 -2.32 -14.15
CA LYS A 87 -11.80 -2.59 -12.71
C LYS A 87 -11.34 -4.01 -12.42
N GLN A 88 -10.46 -4.18 -11.45
CA GLN A 88 -10.03 -5.48 -10.98
C GLN A 88 -11.06 -6.09 -10.02
N VAL A 89 -11.62 -5.27 -9.16
CA VAL A 89 -12.65 -5.65 -8.18
C VAL A 89 -14.02 -5.18 -8.68
N GLN A 90 -15.03 -6.04 -8.65
CA GLN A 90 -16.39 -5.67 -8.98
C GLN A 90 -16.97 -4.64 -8.00
N THR A 91 -17.93 -3.86 -8.47
CA THR A 91 -18.70 -2.98 -7.57
C THR A 91 -19.78 -3.83 -6.90
N ALA A 92 -19.90 -3.72 -5.58
CA ALA A 92 -20.87 -4.47 -4.81
C ALA A 92 -22.29 -4.27 -5.30
N GLN A 93 -23.06 -5.35 -5.39
CA GLN A 93 -24.50 -5.28 -5.59
C GLN A 93 -25.21 -5.01 -4.26
N PRO A 94 -26.39 -4.37 -4.26
CA PRO A 94 -27.11 -4.11 -3.02
C PRO A 94 -27.43 -5.39 -2.24
N LYS A 95 -26.86 -5.54 -1.05
CA LYS A 95 -27.14 -6.62 -0.09
C LYS A 95 -27.33 -6.05 1.32
N SER A 96 -27.76 -6.87 2.26
CA SER A 96 -27.82 -6.52 3.69
C SER A 96 -26.46 -6.05 4.21
N ARG A 97 -26.49 -5.13 5.15
CA ARG A 97 -25.28 -4.62 5.85
C ARG A 97 -24.48 -5.75 6.51
N ASP A 98 -25.11 -6.86 6.86
CA ASP A 98 -24.46 -8.03 7.49
C ASP A 98 -23.39 -8.68 6.61
N TYR A 99 -23.50 -8.52 5.28
CA TYR A 99 -22.51 -9.01 4.32
C TYR A 99 -21.31 -8.04 4.16
N GLN A 100 -21.37 -6.88 4.77
CA GLN A 100 -20.35 -5.84 4.61
C GLN A 100 -19.40 -5.82 5.82
N VAL A 101 -18.18 -5.40 5.55
CA VAL A 101 -17.18 -5.04 6.55
C VAL A 101 -16.60 -3.68 6.21
N LYS A 102 -16.68 -2.74 7.15
CA LYS A 102 -16.15 -1.39 7.04
C LYS A 102 -14.87 -1.29 7.87
N LEU A 103 -13.74 -1.12 7.20
CA LEU A 103 -12.41 -1.04 7.79
C LEU A 103 -11.85 0.38 7.67
N LEU A 104 -11.42 0.95 8.78
CA LEU A 104 -10.63 2.18 8.83
C LEU A 104 -9.16 1.80 9.10
N VAL A 105 -8.26 2.22 8.22
CA VAL A 105 -6.80 2.12 8.39
C VAL A 105 -6.25 3.52 8.59
N ALA A 106 -5.47 3.74 9.64
CA ALA A 106 -4.88 5.03 9.97
C ALA A 106 -3.46 4.86 10.52
N ASN A 107 -2.45 5.26 9.75
CA ASN A 107 -1.16 5.59 10.32
C ASN A 107 -1.34 6.94 11.05
N VAL A 108 -1.19 6.92 12.38
CA VAL A 108 -1.58 8.05 13.22
C VAL A 108 -0.44 9.02 13.50
N LEU A 109 0.79 8.64 13.18
CA LEU A 109 2.04 9.31 13.56
C LEU A 109 2.19 9.43 15.09
N THR A 110 3.11 8.70 15.69
CA THR A 110 3.30 8.62 17.15
C THR A 110 3.35 10.00 17.81
N THR A 111 4.04 10.96 17.20
CA THR A 111 4.19 12.33 17.72
C THR A 111 2.99 13.26 17.49
N ASN A 112 1.96 12.81 16.78
CA ASN A 112 0.78 13.62 16.50
C ASN A 112 -0.01 13.93 17.79
N PRO A 113 -0.17 15.21 18.18
CA PRO A 113 -0.90 15.57 19.39
C PRO A 113 -2.42 15.54 19.25
N ASN A 114 -2.94 15.52 18.00
CA ASN A 114 -4.38 15.66 17.72
C ASN A 114 -5.10 14.30 17.70
N LYS A 115 -5.07 13.59 18.83
CA LYS A 115 -5.70 12.27 18.97
C LYS A 115 -7.22 12.32 18.82
N GLN A 116 -7.84 13.44 19.23
CA GLN A 116 -9.29 13.61 19.17
C GLN A 116 -9.84 13.57 17.75
N ALA A 117 -9.08 14.06 16.76
CA ALA A 117 -9.52 14.04 15.35
C ALA A 117 -9.77 12.62 14.83
N LEU A 118 -8.95 11.63 15.23
CA LEU A 118 -9.20 10.24 14.88
C LEU A 118 -10.43 9.68 15.60
N ILE A 119 -10.60 9.99 16.89
CA ILE A 119 -11.76 9.56 17.69
C ILE A 119 -13.05 10.09 17.07
N ASP A 120 -13.08 11.38 16.71
CA ASP A 120 -14.23 12.01 16.05
C ASP A 120 -14.53 11.36 14.70
N LEU A 121 -13.48 11.02 13.93
CA LEU A 121 -13.61 10.32 12.66
C LEU A 121 -14.24 8.93 12.84
N ILE A 122 -13.80 8.17 13.85
CA ILE A 122 -14.34 6.86 14.20
C ILE A 122 -15.81 6.97 14.60
N HIS A 123 -16.16 7.92 15.47
CA HIS A 123 -17.56 8.15 15.89
C HIS A 123 -18.44 8.60 14.72
N THR A 124 -17.93 9.41 13.79
CA THR A 124 -18.70 9.88 12.64
C THR A 124 -18.99 8.75 11.65
N HIS A 125 -17.97 7.93 11.37
CA HIS A 125 -18.06 6.92 10.29
C HIS A 125 -18.45 5.53 10.79
N GLN A 126 -18.34 5.26 12.09
CA GLN A 126 -18.71 3.98 12.71
C GLN A 126 -18.17 2.76 11.94
N PRO A 127 -16.83 2.62 11.73
CA PRO A 127 -16.27 1.43 11.11
C PRO A 127 -16.53 0.18 11.95
N ASP A 128 -16.51 -0.99 11.34
CA ASP A 128 -16.59 -2.26 12.07
C ASP A 128 -15.23 -2.63 12.67
N ILE A 129 -14.16 -2.24 11.96
CA ILE A 129 -12.77 -2.52 12.31
C ILE A 129 -11.96 -1.23 12.17
N VAL A 130 -11.13 -0.94 13.15
CA VAL A 130 -10.17 0.17 13.16
C VAL A 130 -8.77 -0.40 13.34
N LEU A 131 -7.91 -0.18 12.37
CA LEU A 131 -6.48 -0.46 12.43
C LEU A 131 -5.73 0.86 12.56
N THR A 132 -4.95 1.00 13.64
CA THR A 132 -4.07 2.15 13.84
C THR A 132 -2.62 1.70 13.88
N LEU A 133 -1.74 2.45 13.21
CA LEU A 133 -0.33 2.20 13.05
C LEU A 133 0.47 3.37 13.61
N GLU A 134 1.70 3.13 14.04
CA GLU A 134 2.55 4.08 14.77
C GLU A 134 1.94 4.52 16.10
N THR A 135 1.42 3.57 16.86
CA THR A 135 0.76 3.83 18.13
C THR A 135 1.67 3.53 19.32
N ASP A 136 1.85 4.53 20.18
CA ASP A 136 2.51 4.42 21.48
C ASP A 136 1.50 4.24 22.62
N GLN A 137 1.98 4.27 23.85
CA GLN A 137 1.13 4.21 25.05
C GLN A 137 0.15 5.40 25.13
N ALA A 138 0.57 6.61 24.71
CA ALA A 138 -0.31 7.78 24.74
C ALA A 138 -1.46 7.68 23.70
N TRP A 139 -1.24 7.02 22.57
CA TRP A 139 -2.29 6.67 21.63
C TRP A 139 -3.22 5.60 22.19
N GLN A 140 -2.69 4.56 22.86
CA GLN A 140 -3.50 3.54 23.52
C GLN A 140 -4.43 4.16 24.58
N ASP A 141 -3.89 5.05 25.41
CA ASP A 141 -4.67 5.72 26.46
C ASP A 141 -5.79 6.59 25.86
N ALA A 142 -5.50 7.33 24.80
CA ALA A 142 -6.50 8.15 24.10
C ALA A 142 -7.61 7.31 23.44
N LEU A 143 -7.22 6.21 22.77
CA LEU A 143 -8.15 5.31 22.10
C LEU A 143 -8.98 4.43 23.05
N SER A 144 -8.68 4.44 24.37
CA SER A 144 -9.57 3.83 25.37
C SER A 144 -11.00 4.38 25.30
N ALA A 145 -11.17 5.61 24.80
CA ALA A 145 -12.47 6.25 24.60
C ALA A 145 -13.41 5.49 23.64
N ILE A 146 -12.87 4.66 22.74
CA ILE A 146 -13.69 3.88 21.80
C ILE A 146 -13.89 2.42 22.23
N GLU A 147 -13.22 1.93 23.27
CA GLU A 147 -13.21 0.51 23.64
C GLU A 147 -14.58 -0.03 24.02
N ALA A 148 -15.47 0.83 24.57
CA ALA A 148 -16.84 0.42 24.89
C ALA A 148 -17.64 -0.02 23.64
N ASP A 149 -17.36 0.62 22.48
CA ASP A 149 -18.00 0.30 21.20
C ASP A 149 -17.24 -0.79 20.42
N TYR A 150 -15.97 -1.05 20.79
CA TYR A 150 -15.07 -1.99 20.13
C TYR A 150 -14.53 -3.03 21.13
N PRO A 151 -15.36 -3.97 21.56
CA PRO A 151 -15.03 -4.89 22.66
C PRO A 151 -13.91 -5.90 22.34
N PHE A 152 -13.65 -6.14 21.05
CA PHE A 152 -12.57 -7.02 20.62
C PHE A 152 -11.39 -6.15 20.19
N ASN A 153 -10.23 -6.30 20.84
CA ASN A 153 -9.06 -5.52 20.50
C ASN A 153 -7.75 -6.26 20.72
N VAL A 154 -6.71 -5.84 19.98
CA VAL A 154 -5.31 -6.23 20.16
C VAL A 154 -4.50 -4.95 20.18
N LYS A 155 -3.69 -4.76 21.20
CA LYS A 155 -2.94 -3.52 21.42
C LYS A 155 -1.46 -3.85 21.61
N VAL A 156 -0.62 -3.30 20.74
CA VAL A 156 0.83 -3.40 20.78
C VAL A 156 1.40 -1.98 20.76
N PRO A 157 1.41 -1.25 21.89
CA PRO A 157 2.00 0.08 21.96
C PRO A 157 3.52 -0.03 21.93
N LEU A 158 4.17 0.69 21.00
CA LEU A 158 5.63 0.75 20.89
C LEU A 158 6.09 2.19 20.62
N ASP A 159 7.26 2.56 21.16
CA ASP A 159 7.84 3.90 20.99
C ASP A 159 8.76 3.98 19.75
N ASN A 160 8.85 2.90 18.97
CA ASN A 160 9.74 2.76 17.80
C ASN A 160 9.08 3.02 16.45
N LEU A 161 7.91 3.68 16.40
CA LEU A 161 7.07 3.95 15.21
C LEU A 161 6.38 2.71 14.61
N TYR A 162 6.47 1.52 15.23
CA TYR A 162 5.84 0.30 14.73
C TYR A 162 4.71 -0.23 15.60
N GLY A 163 4.34 0.51 16.65
CA GLY A 163 3.18 0.14 17.45
C GLY A 163 1.91 0.02 16.61
N MET A 164 1.07 -0.97 16.95
CA MET A 164 -0.10 -1.31 16.16
C MET A 164 -1.28 -1.64 17.08
N HIS A 165 -2.44 -1.03 16.85
CA HIS A 165 -3.67 -1.41 17.54
C HIS A 165 -4.75 -1.80 16.55
N LEU A 166 -5.45 -2.86 16.88
CA LEU A 166 -6.63 -3.35 16.16
C LEU A 166 -7.83 -3.31 17.10
N TYR A 167 -8.86 -2.55 16.74
CA TYR A 167 -10.13 -2.48 17.46
C TYR A 167 -11.24 -3.00 16.56
N SER A 168 -12.15 -3.82 17.08
CA SER A 168 -13.22 -4.43 16.30
C SER A 168 -14.53 -4.52 17.05
N LYS A 169 -15.65 -4.23 16.36
CA LYS A 169 -17.01 -4.55 16.78
C LYS A 169 -17.34 -6.04 16.50
N LEU A 170 -16.63 -6.61 15.54
CA LEU A 170 -16.77 -7.99 15.12
C LEU A 170 -15.84 -8.90 15.95
N GLU A 171 -16.27 -10.12 16.23
CA GLU A 171 -15.47 -11.08 16.97
C GLU A 171 -14.13 -11.35 16.29
N LEU A 172 -13.03 -11.16 17.04
CA LEU A 172 -11.69 -11.58 16.65
C LEU A 172 -11.42 -12.99 17.19
N ILE A 173 -11.08 -13.91 16.31
CA ILE A 173 -10.85 -15.32 16.66
C ILE A 173 -9.35 -15.61 16.60
N ASN A 174 -8.78 -16.07 17.71
CA ASN A 174 -7.37 -16.42 17.85
C ASN A 174 -6.40 -15.33 17.32
N PRO A 175 -6.51 -14.07 17.78
CA PRO A 175 -5.59 -13.02 17.36
C PRO A 175 -4.16 -13.35 17.81
N GLN A 176 -3.22 -13.19 16.89
CA GLN A 176 -1.79 -13.43 17.12
C GLN A 176 -0.99 -12.19 16.71
N VAL A 177 -0.09 -11.75 17.56
CA VAL A 177 0.96 -10.80 17.22
C VAL A 177 2.17 -11.61 16.77
N LYS A 178 2.69 -11.30 15.58
CA LYS A 178 3.84 -11.97 14.98
C LYS A 178 4.92 -10.96 14.63
N TYR A 179 6.15 -11.38 14.74
CA TYR A 179 7.36 -10.69 14.33
C TYR A 179 7.99 -11.56 13.25
N LEU A 180 7.73 -11.22 11.97
CA LEU A 180 8.02 -12.15 10.88
C LEU A 180 9.46 -12.09 10.38
N VAL A 181 10.07 -10.91 10.39
CA VAL A 181 11.40 -10.65 9.81
C VAL A 181 12.29 -9.90 10.80
N VAL A 182 11.75 -8.92 11.52
CA VAL A 182 12.48 -8.10 12.51
C VAL A 182 11.75 -8.21 13.85
N ASP A 183 12.49 -8.41 14.93
CA ASP A 183 11.93 -8.81 16.24
C ASP A 183 11.08 -7.74 16.94
N ASP A 184 11.19 -6.47 16.54
CA ASP A 184 10.47 -5.35 17.14
C ASP A 184 9.41 -4.72 16.22
N ILE A 185 9.12 -5.37 15.06
CA ILE A 185 8.11 -4.95 14.11
C ILE A 185 6.95 -5.94 14.10
N PRO A 186 5.83 -5.59 14.77
CA PRO A 186 4.70 -6.50 14.89
C PRO A 186 3.83 -6.51 13.63
N SER A 187 3.22 -7.66 13.37
CA SER A 187 2.05 -7.80 12.52
C SER A 187 0.93 -8.52 13.29
N ILE A 188 -0.33 -8.19 13.02
CA ILE A 188 -1.47 -8.84 13.68
C ILE A 188 -2.17 -9.75 12.68
N HIS A 189 -2.27 -11.03 13.02
CA HIS A 189 -2.92 -12.07 12.24
C HIS A 189 -4.09 -12.64 13.03
N THR A 190 -5.29 -12.51 12.50
CA THR A 190 -6.51 -12.97 13.18
C THR A 190 -7.56 -13.44 12.19
N GLN A 191 -8.54 -14.20 12.68
CA GLN A 191 -9.77 -14.38 11.95
C GLN A 191 -10.83 -13.41 12.50
N VAL A 192 -11.73 -12.97 11.63
CA VAL A 192 -12.84 -12.07 11.95
C VAL A 192 -14.14 -12.76 11.56
N ARG A 193 -15.10 -12.81 12.47
CA ARG A 193 -16.45 -13.27 12.17
C ARG A 193 -17.31 -12.12 11.68
N LEU A 194 -17.61 -12.10 10.39
CA LEU A 194 -18.53 -11.12 9.80
C LEU A 194 -19.93 -11.24 10.43
N ALA A 195 -20.72 -10.17 10.36
CA ALA A 195 -22.07 -10.13 10.96
C ALA A 195 -22.99 -11.25 10.45
N MET A 196 -22.82 -11.67 9.19
CA MET A 196 -23.52 -12.82 8.60
C MET A 196 -23.04 -14.20 9.12
N GLY A 197 -22.00 -14.24 9.96
CA GLY A 197 -21.44 -15.47 10.53
C GLY A 197 -20.25 -16.08 9.76
N LYS A 198 -19.93 -15.61 8.55
CA LYS A 198 -18.73 -16.06 7.81
C LYS A 198 -17.47 -15.64 8.54
N VAL A 199 -16.53 -16.57 8.67
CA VAL A 199 -15.18 -16.28 9.19
C VAL A 199 -14.22 -16.02 8.05
N VAL A 200 -13.46 -14.94 8.15
CA VAL A 200 -12.46 -14.49 7.17
C VAL A 200 -11.16 -14.15 7.88
N TRP A 201 -10.03 -14.26 7.20
CA TRP A 201 -8.75 -13.84 7.76
C TRP A 201 -8.55 -12.33 7.62
N LEU A 202 -7.89 -11.74 8.60
CA LEU A 202 -7.40 -10.35 8.58
C LEU A 202 -5.92 -10.35 8.94
N TYR A 203 -5.09 -9.80 8.06
CA TYR A 203 -3.68 -9.54 8.27
C TYR A 203 -3.46 -8.04 8.32
N CYS A 204 -2.93 -7.54 9.44
CA CYS A 204 -2.55 -6.15 9.62
C CYS A 204 -1.03 -6.06 9.58
N LEU A 205 -0.50 -5.28 8.64
CA LEU A 205 0.94 -5.21 8.34
C LEU A 205 1.44 -3.78 8.40
N HIS A 206 2.64 -3.60 8.94
CA HIS A 206 3.37 -2.33 8.90
C HIS A 206 4.88 -2.62 8.84
N PRO A 207 5.40 -3.14 7.73
CA PRO A 207 6.80 -3.50 7.59
C PRO A 207 7.70 -2.27 7.49
N MET A 208 8.97 -2.42 7.88
CA MET A 208 9.99 -1.36 7.91
C MET A 208 10.25 -0.76 6.53
N PRO A 209 10.16 0.59 6.36
CA PRO A 209 10.49 1.23 5.09
C PRO A 209 11.99 1.20 4.80
N PRO A 210 12.40 1.12 3.53
CA PRO A 210 13.75 1.45 3.14
C PRO A 210 13.94 2.96 3.22
N SER A 211 14.76 3.41 4.19
CA SER A 211 15.05 4.82 4.39
C SER A 211 16.46 5.02 4.97
N PRO A 212 17.05 6.23 4.84
CA PRO A 212 18.36 6.51 5.42
C PRO A 212 18.41 6.43 6.95
N THR A 213 17.24 6.47 7.61
CA THR A 213 17.11 6.52 9.07
C THR A 213 16.66 5.21 9.70
N GLU A 214 16.21 4.24 8.89
CA GLU A 214 15.65 2.97 9.38
C GLU A 214 16.36 1.77 8.77
N ALA A 215 16.13 1.47 7.48
CA ALA A 215 16.80 0.36 6.80
C ALA A 215 17.39 0.80 5.46
N ASP A 216 18.66 0.55 5.24
CA ASP A 216 19.33 0.85 3.96
C ASP A 216 18.70 0.11 2.78
N LYS A 217 18.01 -1.00 3.03
CA LYS A 217 17.42 -1.89 2.02
C LYS A 217 15.95 -2.17 2.26
N SER A 218 15.18 -2.31 1.19
CA SER A 218 13.77 -2.73 1.22
C SER A 218 13.57 -4.23 1.49
N VAL A 219 14.64 -5.02 1.53
CA VAL A 219 14.55 -6.48 1.50
C VAL A 219 13.81 -7.08 2.69
N THR A 220 13.86 -6.46 3.88
CA THR A 220 13.12 -6.89 5.07
C THR A 220 11.61 -6.70 4.89
N ARG A 221 11.20 -5.50 4.45
CA ARG A 221 9.82 -5.18 4.06
C ARG A 221 9.30 -6.14 2.98
N ASP A 222 10.07 -6.28 1.93
CA ASP A 222 9.70 -7.09 0.77
C ASP A 222 9.55 -8.57 1.18
N ALA A 223 10.42 -9.07 2.05
CA ALA A 223 10.34 -10.43 2.59
C ALA A 223 9.07 -10.65 3.42
N GLU A 224 8.73 -9.73 4.32
CA GLU A 224 7.52 -9.83 5.15
C GLU A 224 6.27 -9.94 4.29
N LEU A 225 6.11 -9.06 3.30
CA LEU A 225 5.00 -9.09 2.36
C LEU A 225 4.93 -10.42 1.61
N LEU A 226 6.05 -10.90 1.09
CA LEU A 226 6.10 -12.15 0.32
C LEU A 226 5.87 -13.40 1.17
N MET A 227 6.31 -13.40 2.44
CA MET A 227 6.00 -14.47 3.40
C MET A 227 4.49 -14.56 3.65
N VAL A 228 3.85 -13.42 3.91
CA VAL A 228 2.38 -13.34 4.08
C VAL A 228 1.67 -13.77 2.80
N GLY A 229 2.08 -13.26 1.65
CA GLY A 229 1.49 -13.61 0.35
C GLY A 229 1.56 -15.10 0.05
N LYS A 230 2.70 -15.75 0.28
CA LYS A 230 2.86 -17.20 0.12
C LYS A 230 2.00 -18.00 1.09
N HIS A 231 1.88 -17.54 2.35
CA HIS A 231 1.04 -18.20 3.33
C HIS A 231 -0.45 -18.16 2.94
N ILE A 232 -0.92 -17.03 2.45
CA ILE A 232 -2.30 -16.82 1.97
C ILE A 232 -2.61 -17.78 0.82
N ASN A 233 -1.77 -17.79 -0.21
CA ASN A 233 -1.96 -18.63 -1.39
C ASN A 233 -1.91 -20.11 -1.07
N ALA A 234 -0.94 -20.55 -0.26
CA ALA A 234 -0.76 -21.96 0.09
C ALA A 234 -1.94 -22.57 0.88
N ASN A 235 -2.75 -21.72 1.52
CA ASN A 235 -3.89 -22.15 2.35
C ASN A 235 -5.25 -21.75 1.78
N ASP A 236 -5.29 -21.17 0.57
CA ASP A 236 -6.52 -20.74 -0.13
C ASP A 236 -7.46 -19.92 0.79
N LEU A 237 -6.91 -18.86 1.38
CA LEU A 237 -7.62 -18.13 2.43
C LEU A 237 -8.60 -17.11 1.87
N THR A 238 -9.82 -17.08 2.41
CA THR A 238 -10.69 -15.90 2.32
C THR A 238 -10.13 -14.83 3.25
N VAL A 239 -9.56 -13.74 2.70
CA VAL A 239 -8.69 -12.85 3.46
C VAL A 239 -8.82 -11.36 3.06
N ILE A 240 -8.56 -10.50 4.04
CA ILE A 240 -8.28 -9.07 3.88
C ILE A 240 -6.88 -8.82 4.44
N VAL A 241 -6.03 -8.12 3.69
CA VAL A 241 -4.72 -7.62 4.14
C VAL A 241 -4.79 -6.10 4.16
N ALA A 242 -4.44 -5.49 5.28
CA ALA A 242 -4.54 -4.05 5.45
C ALA A 242 -3.35 -3.48 6.22
N GLY A 243 -2.97 -2.25 5.93
CA GLY A 243 -1.94 -1.52 6.66
C GLY A 243 -1.18 -0.53 5.79
N ASP A 244 -0.21 0.13 6.39
CA ASP A 244 0.82 0.88 5.69
C ASP A 244 1.93 -0.09 5.28
N LEU A 245 2.03 -0.37 3.99
CA LEU A 245 3.04 -1.32 3.50
C LEU A 245 4.38 -0.63 3.19
N ASN A 246 4.48 0.67 3.43
CA ASN A 246 5.68 1.46 3.16
C ASN A 246 6.20 1.29 1.73
N ASP A 247 5.28 1.02 0.80
CA ASP A 247 5.58 0.88 -0.63
C ASP A 247 4.42 1.41 -1.47
N VAL A 248 4.74 1.86 -2.67
CA VAL A 248 3.71 2.38 -3.59
C VAL A 248 2.98 1.23 -4.29
N ALA A 249 1.71 1.45 -4.59
CA ALA A 249 0.84 0.44 -5.20
C ALA A 249 1.38 -0.14 -6.53
N TRP A 250 2.12 0.66 -7.29
CA TRP A 250 2.69 0.29 -8.60
C TRP A 250 4.13 -0.22 -8.54
N SER A 251 4.72 -0.39 -7.36
CA SER A 251 6.07 -0.93 -7.21
C SER A 251 6.17 -2.36 -7.72
N HIS A 252 7.39 -2.80 -7.97
CA HIS A 252 7.64 -4.18 -8.34
C HIS A 252 7.21 -5.16 -7.25
N THR A 253 7.57 -4.88 -5.99
CA THR A 253 7.27 -5.73 -4.84
C THR A 253 5.78 -5.82 -4.54
N THR A 254 5.07 -4.68 -4.49
CA THR A 254 3.61 -4.68 -4.25
C THR A 254 2.86 -5.46 -5.33
N ARG A 255 3.25 -5.32 -6.60
CA ARG A 255 2.65 -6.08 -7.70
C ARG A 255 3.02 -7.58 -7.65
N MET A 256 4.25 -7.91 -7.25
CA MET A 256 4.65 -9.30 -7.03
C MET A 256 3.90 -9.93 -5.85
N PHE A 257 3.74 -9.18 -4.74
CA PHE A 257 2.90 -9.60 -3.61
C PHE A 257 1.48 -9.96 -4.06
N GLN A 258 0.84 -9.10 -4.87
CA GLN A 258 -0.50 -9.41 -5.42
C GLN A 258 -0.51 -10.71 -6.24
N ARG A 259 0.47 -10.91 -7.12
CA ARG A 259 0.55 -12.14 -7.92
C ARG A 259 0.82 -13.40 -7.08
N ILE A 260 1.70 -13.29 -6.09
CA ILE A 260 2.04 -14.41 -5.18
C ILE A 260 0.87 -14.77 -4.27
N SER A 261 0.13 -13.76 -3.77
CA SER A 261 -0.99 -13.97 -2.86
C SER A 261 -2.33 -14.24 -3.55
N GLY A 262 -2.46 -13.91 -4.83
CA GLY A 262 -3.75 -13.91 -5.54
C GLY A 262 -4.67 -12.74 -5.19
N LEU A 263 -4.22 -11.80 -4.33
CA LEU A 263 -5.08 -10.73 -3.82
C LEU A 263 -5.34 -9.62 -4.83
N LEU A 264 -6.53 -9.04 -4.71
CA LEU A 264 -7.02 -7.95 -5.55
C LEU A 264 -6.83 -6.59 -4.88
N ASP A 265 -6.58 -5.56 -5.69
CA ASP A 265 -6.51 -4.17 -5.27
C ASP A 265 -7.77 -3.41 -5.70
N PRO A 266 -8.63 -2.95 -4.78
CA PRO A 266 -9.87 -2.27 -5.11
C PRO A 266 -9.67 -0.89 -5.78
N ARG A 267 -8.45 -0.34 -5.81
CA ARG A 267 -8.11 0.92 -6.49
C ARG A 267 -7.98 0.77 -7.99
N ILE A 268 -7.60 -0.43 -8.48
CA ILE A 268 -7.39 -0.69 -9.91
C ILE A 268 -8.67 -0.48 -10.70
N GLY A 269 -8.58 0.31 -11.78
CA GLY A 269 -9.70 0.71 -12.63
C GLY A 269 -10.64 1.76 -12.01
N ARG A 270 -10.18 2.47 -10.96
CA ARG A 270 -10.99 3.48 -10.27
C ARG A 270 -10.27 4.81 -10.09
N LYS A 271 -9.41 4.92 -9.08
CA LYS A 271 -8.72 6.17 -8.73
C LYS A 271 -7.53 5.95 -7.83
N PHE A 272 -6.64 6.91 -7.82
CA PHE A 272 -5.59 7.03 -6.82
C PHE A 272 -6.19 7.30 -5.43
N ILE A 273 -5.72 6.55 -4.44
CA ILE A 273 -5.94 6.83 -3.01
C ILE A 273 -4.56 7.11 -2.42
N ASN A 274 -4.07 8.31 -2.66
CA ASN A 274 -2.75 8.72 -2.16
C ASN A 274 -2.90 9.19 -0.71
N THR A 275 -2.21 8.52 0.20
CA THR A 275 -2.35 8.70 1.65
C THR A 275 -1.19 9.47 2.25
N PHE A 276 0.01 9.30 1.74
CA PHE A 276 1.24 9.95 2.19
C PHE A 276 1.78 10.89 1.08
N HIS A 277 2.28 12.07 1.31
CA HIS A 277 2.40 12.83 2.53
C HIS A 277 1.24 13.83 2.62
N ALA A 278 0.55 13.85 3.75
CA ALA A 278 -0.66 14.66 3.91
C ALA A 278 -0.40 16.16 3.78
N SER A 279 0.75 16.64 4.26
CA SER A 279 1.12 18.07 4.25
C SER A 279 1.63 18.57 2.89
N TYR A 280 2.04 17.69 1.97
CA TYR A 280 2.64 18.09 0.69
C TYR A 280 1.76 17.68 -0.50
N PRO A 281 0.92 18.58 -1.06
CA PRO A 281 -0.06 18.21 -2.09
C PRO A 281 0.52 17.59 -3.36
N PHE A 282 1.73 17.99 -3.74
CA PHE A 282 2.41 17.51 -4.95
C PHE A 282 3.31 16.29 -4.73
N LEU A 283 3.55 15.91 -3.47
CA LEU A 283 4.35 14.76 -3.07
C LEU A 283 3.45 13.80 -2.28
N ARG A 284 2.54 13.12 -3.00
CA ARG A 284 1.58 12.20 -2.40
C ARG A 284 1.59 10.87 -3.11
N TRP A 285 1.68 9.81 -2.30
CA TRP A 285 1.75 8.42 -2.75
C TRP A 285 0.78 7.54 -1.97
N ALA A 286 0.44 6.38 -2.53
CA ALA A 286 -0.45 5.41 -1.92
C ALA A 286 0.39 4.37 -1.17
N LEU A 287 0.60 4.57 0.13
CA LEU A 287 1.36 3.67 1.01
C LEU A 287 0.44 2.79 1.86
N ASP A 288 -0.75 3.29 2.20
CA ASP A 288 -1.75 2.54 2.93
C ASP A 288 -2.59 1.71 1.96
N HIS A 289 -2.65 0.41 2.22
CA HIS A 289 -3.26 -0.56 1.33
C HIS A 289 -4.37 -1.34 2.01
N VAL A 290 -5.36 -1.74 1.23
CA VAL A 290 -6.32 -2.79 1.57
C VAL A 290 -6.40 -3.71 0.37
N PHE A 291 -5.87 -4.92 0.50
CA PHE A 291 -6.01 -6.00 -0.48
C PHE A 291 -6.99 -7.03 0.05
N HIS A 292 -7.62 -7.77 -0.83
CA HIS A 292 -8.57 -8.81 -0.43
C HIS A 292 -8.63 -9.94 -1.45
N SER A 293 -9.06 -11.12 -1.01
CA SER A 293 -9.35 -12.24 -1.92
C SER A 293 -10.56 -11.94 -2.82
N ASN A 294 -10.68 -12.66 -3.90
CA ASN A 294 -11.74 -12.49 -4.91
C ASN A 294 -13.16 -12.78 -4.40
N HIS A 295 -13.32 -13.16 -3.12
CA HIS A 295 -14.60 -13.33 -2.42
C HIS A 295 -15.31 -12.01 -2.08
N PHE A 296 -14.63 -10.87 -2.23
CA PHE A 296 -15.17 -9.58 -1.85
C PHE A 296 -15.35 -8.66 -3.04
N THR A 297 -16.39 -7.85 -3.00
CA THR A 297 -16.63 -6.73 -3.90
C THR A 297 -16.47 -5.41 -3.16
N LEU A 298 -16.29 -4.31 -3.90
CA LEU A 298 -16.09 -3.00 -3.33
C LEU A 298 -17.40 -2.23 -3.25
N VAL A 299 -17.82 -1.88 -2.03
CA VAL A 299 -18.90 -0.91 -1.79
C VAL A 299 -18.37 0.51 -1.92
N SER A 300 -17.30 0.83 -1.17
CA SER A 300 -16.66 2.15 -1.20
C SER A 300 -15.23 2.10 -0.69
N MET A 301 -14.39 3.00 -1.21
CA MET A 301 -13.06 3.27 -0.66
C MET A 301 -12.77 4.77 -0.78
N ALA A 302 -12.39 5.39 0.31
CA ALA A 302 -12.15 6.82 0.36
C ALA A 302 -11.01 7.19 1.30
N ARG A 303 -10.24 8.18 0.88
CA ARG A 303 -9.30 8.89 1.75
C ARG A 303 -10.11 9.83 2.65
N MET A 304 -9.86 9.75 3.95
CA MET A 304 -10.53 10.57 4.97
C MET A 304 -9.81 11.93 5.15
N PRO A 305 -10.41 12.87 5.88
CA PRO A 305 -9.74 14.11 6.26
C PRO A 305 -8.44 13.86 7.03
N ASN A 306 -7.52 14.84 6.96
CA ASN A 306 -6.28 14.80 7.74
C ASN A 306 -6.61 14.89 9.25
N ILE A 307 -5.99 14.01 10.03
CA ILE A 307 -6.13 13.92 11.48
C ILE A 307 -4.92 14.51 12.23
N GLY A 308 -4.01 15.21 11.53
CA GLY A 308 -2.75 15.72 12.09
C GLY A 308 -1.54 14.82 11.81
N SER A 309 -1.74 13.64 11.24
CA SER A 309 -0.69 12.75 10.77
C SER A 309 -0.14 13.21 9.41
N ASP A 310 1.02 12.72 9.04
CA ASP A 310 1.56 12.80 7.69
C ASP A 310 0.90 11.80 6.72
N HIS A 311 0.09 10.87 7.24
CA HIS A 311 -0.83 10.03 6.48
C HIS A 311 -2.29 10.50 6.61
N PHE A 312 -3.06 10.27 5.54
CA PHE A 312 -4.51 10.36 5.58
C PHE A 312 -5.10 8.97 5.89
N PRO A 313 -6.07 8.85 6.81
CA PRO A 313 -6.77 7.60 7.01
C PRO A 313 -7.53 7.16 5.77
N VAL A 314 -7.68 5.84 5.60
CA VAL A 314 -8.43 5.21 4.52
C VAL A 314 -9.62 4.44 5.08
N LEU A 315 -10.81 4.76 4.61
CA LEU A 315 -12.03 4.04 4.95
C LEU A 315 -12.45 3.18 3.75
N THR A 316 -12.48 1.86 3.94
CA THR A 316 -12.86 0.89 2.92
C THR A 316 -14.05 0.07 3.41
N THR A 317 -15.06 -0.07 2.57
CA THR A 317 -16.19 -0.98 2.80
C THR A 317 -16.18 -2.05 1.72
N LEU A 318 -15.97 -3.28 2.14
CA LEU A 318 -16.04 -4.48 1.30
C LEU A 318 -17.33 -5.23 1.58
N GLN A 319 -17.82 -5.99 0.60
CA GLN A 319 -18.97 -6.86 0.74
C GLN A 319 -18.58 -8.29 0.36
N TYR A 320 -18.95 -9.25 1.19
CA TYR A 320 -18.72 -10.66 0.92
C TYR A 320 -19.71 -11.16 -0.13
N GLU A 321 -19.20 -11.50 -1.31
CA GLU A 321 -19.95 -11.95 -2.49
C GLU A 321 -19.17 -13.05 -3.22
N PRO A 322 -19.06 -14.27 -2.67
CA PRO A 322 -18.27 -15.35 -3.27
C PRO A 322 -18.80 -15.78 -4.64
N GLU A 323 -20.05 -15.50 -4.96
CA GLU A 323 -20.67 -15.81 -6.26
C GLU A 323 -20.07 -15.05 -7.45
N VAL A 324 -19.31 -13.96 -7.22
CA VAL A 324 -18.67 -13.19 -8.29
C VAL A 324 -17.19 -13.53 -8.50
N MET A 325 -16.67 -14.55 -7.83
CA MET A 325 -15.24 -14.91 -7.90
C MET A 325 -14.74 -15.11 -9.34
N ASP A 326 -15.53 -15.77 -10.17
CA ASP A 326 -15.19 -16.03 -11.59
C ASP A 326 -15.12 -14.75 -12.44
N GLU A 327 -15.79 -13.67 -12.02
CA GLU A 327 -15.81 -12.38 -12.72
C GLU A 327 -14.60 -11.49 -12.38
N GLN A 328 -13.90 -11.81 -11.30
CA GLN A 328 -12.73 -11.09 -10.80
C GLN A 328 -11.54 -12.04 -10.55
N PRO A 329 -10.91 -12.50 -11.64
CA PRO A 329 -9.85 -13.48 -11.57
C PRO A 329 -8.64 -12.96 -10.78
N GLU A 330 -8.06 -13.84 -10.01
CA GLU A 330 -6.84 -13.58 -9.25
C GLU A 330 -5.65 -13.34 -10.17
N PRO A 331 -4.74 -12.42 -9.83
CA PRO A 331 -3.48 -12.29 -10.53
C PRO A 331 -2.60 -13.52 -10.26
N LEU A 332 -2.07 -14.11 -11.31
CA LEU A 332 -1.27 -15.33 -11.21
C LEU A 332 0.22 -15.02 -11.19
N PRO A 333 1.00 -15.70 -10.33
CA PRO A 333 2.46 -15.59 -10.31
C PRO A 333 3.09 -16.34 -11.48
N SER A 334 4.18 -15.81 -12.00
CA SER A 334 5.08 -16.52 -12.93
C SER A 334 6.07 -17.41 -12.16
N ILE A 335 6.76 -18.29 -12.88
CA ILE A 335 7.86 -19.09 -12.31
C ILE A 335 8.95 -18.16 -11.76
N ALA A 336 9.23 -17.05 -12.46
CA ALA A 336 10.20 -16.06 -12.02
C ALA A 336 9.78 -15.38 -10.72
N ASP A 337 8.48 -15.05 -10.54
CA ASP A 337 7.97 -14.47 -9.29
C ASP A 337 8.20 -15.43 -8.10
N HIS A 338 7.97 -16.71 -8.26
CA HIS A 338 8.21 -17.69 -7.20
C HIS A 338 9.69 -17.82 -6.82
N GLN A 339 10.58 -17.77 -7.80
CA GLN A 339 12.02 -17.82 -7.58
C GLN A 339 12.52 -16.54 -6.90
N GLU A 340 12.13 -15.38 -7.41
CA GLU A 340 12.48 -14.08 -6.84
C GLU A 340 11.95 -13.95 -5.40
N ALA A 341 10.69 -14.34 -5.15
CA ALA A 341 10.11 -14.33 -3.81
C ALA A 341 10.88 -15.21 -2.82
N LYS A 342 11.36 -16.39 -3.27
CA LYS A 342 12.16 -17.28 -2.43
C LYS A 342 13.52 -16.66 -2.07
N GLU A 343 14.17 -16.03 -3.03
CA GLU A 343 15.46 -15.36 -2.83
C GLU A 343 15.32 -14.13 -1.93
N THR A 344 14.32 -13.28 -2.18
CA THR A 344 14.01 -12.10 -1.38
C THR A 344 13.69 -12.44 0.07
N ILE A 345 12.87 -13.45 0.31
CA ILE A 345 12.56 -13.92 1.68
C ILE A 345 13.84 -14.37 2.39
N LYS A 346 14.67 -15.17 1.73
CA LYS A 346 15.92 -15.65 2.32
C LYS A 346 16.88 -14.51 2.67
N GLU A 347 17.02 -13.52 1.79
CA GLU A 347 17.88 -12.35 2.03
C GLU A 347 17.29 -11.46 3.13
N GLY A 348 15.96 -11.23 3.12
CA GLY A 348 15.29 -10.39 4.09
C GLY A 348 15.32 -10.94 5.51
N VAL A 349 15.12 -12.24 5.71
CA VAL A 349 15.27 -12.89 7.02
C VAL A 349 16.69 -12.73 7.53
N LYS A 350 17.70 -12.97 6.70
CA LYS A 350 19.10 -12.76 7.09
C LYS A 350 19.44 -11.32 7.44
N GLU A 351 18.83 -10.35 6.75
CA GLU A 351 19.04 -8.92 7.06
C GLU A 351 18.29 -8.53 8.34
N GLY A 352 17.08 -9.07 8.57
CA GLY A 352 16.31 -8.88 9.79
C GLY A 352 17.03 -9.38 11.04
N GLU A 353 17.65 -10.58 10.98
CA GLU A 353 18.49 -11.11 12.05
C GLU A 353 19.60 -10.13 12.46
N LYS A 354 20.28 -9.50 11.48
CA LYS A 354 21.34 -8.51 11.77
C LYS A 354 20.79 -7.23 12.39
N LEU A 355 19.60 -6.77 11.96
CA LEU A 355 18.97 -5.57 12.53
C LEU A 355 18.51 -5.83 13.96
N SER A 356 18.04 -7.02 14.28
CA SER A 356 17.63 -7.41 15.63
C SER A 356 18.82 -7.58 16.58
N GLU A 357 20.04 -7.81 16.07
CA GLU A 357 21.28 -7.94 16.88
C GLU A 357 21.99 -6.59 17.11
N SER A 358 21.64 -5.51 16.40
CA SER A 358 22.27 -4.18 16.44
C SER A 358 21.59 -3.25 17.43
#